data_14635ec18c2ce7a7f59f19b037751c8d
#
_entry.id   14635ec18c2ce7a7f59f19b037751c8d
#
_cell.length_a   1.000
_cell.length_b   1.000
_cell.length_c   1.000
_cell.angle_alpha   90.00
_cell.angle_beta   90.00
_cell.angle_gamma   90.00
#
_symmetry.space_group_name_H-M   'P 1'
#
loop_
_entity.id
_entity.type
_entity.pdbx_description
1 polymer ?
#
loop_
_entity_poly.entity_id
_entity_poly.type
_entity_poly.pdbx_seq_one_letter_code
_entity_poly.pdbx_strand_id
1 'polypeptide(L)'
;MTTPFTWLAQRVTLGPRALRWATTAALVVSILVVLGGGVVRVTGSGLGCPTWPTCEGSSVTPIPELGIHGLIEFGNRLVTVLLIFAVGWAIIAARLQAHRDLMLTRLAWSMFWLVVVNAVAGGITVWVGLNPWVVALHFVLAMGLLATATLTWHRARWRGTRGSTAPELPRVVARILLAVTAALVVVGTIVSGAGPHSGDSRDVPRIGGSQSTDVWSWVVLVHAGLAVATILLAIALYVVLRRRSDDAIVRRTTLTFLVVLVAQGGIGGVQSLIGIPAVLVALHLLGAALVWVGAIRVLLDVEPELFALQPLPESSASARQRL
;
A
#
# COMPACT_ATOMS: atom_id res chain seq x y z
N MET A 1 19.55 -22.61 -20.77
CA MET A 1 18.53 -23.31 -19.94
C MET A 1 17.19 -22.63 -20.15
N THR A 2 16.20 -23.35 -20.69
CA THR A 2 14.83 -22.85 -20.87
C THR A 2 14.09 -22.96 -19.53
N THR A 3 13.76 -21.84 -18.92
CA THR A 3 12.88 -21.83 -17.73
C THR A 3 11.43 -22.07 -18.17
N PRO A 4 10.54 -22.59 -17.29
CA PRO A 4 9.12 -22.76 -17.62
C PRO A 4 8.47 -21.49 -18.18
N PHE A 5 8.89 -20.33 -17.69
CA PHE A 5 8.41 -19.03 -18.19
C PHE A 5 8.90 -18.70 -19.61
N THR A 6 10.15 -19.02 -19.95
CA THR A 6 10.65 -18.80 -21.32
C THR A 6 9.98 -19.74 -22.32
N TRP A 7 9.72 -20.97 -21.93
CA TRP A 7 8.98 -21.94 -22.74
C TRP A 7 7.53 -21.47 -22.99
N LEU A 8 6.85 -20.98 -21.93
CA LEU A 8 5.48 -20.46 -22.05
C LEU A 8 5.42 -19.19 -22.90
N ALA A 9 6.38 -18.26 -22.74
CA ALA A 9 6.44 -17.02 -23.50
C ALA A 9 6.67 -17.21 -25.02
N GLN A 10 7.22 -18.36 -25.41
CA GLN A 10 7.35 -18.71 -26.85
C GLN A 10 6.03 -19.17 -27.49
N ARG A 11 5.05 -19.56 -26.66
CA ARG A 11 3.77 -20.14 -27.13
C ARG A 11 2.57 -19.22 -26.90
N VAL A 12 2.64 -18.36 -25.87
CA VAL A 12 1.54 -17.50 -25.46
C VAL A 12 2.05 -16.10 -25.23
N THR A 13 1.41 -15.12 -25.86
CA THR A 13 1.62 -13.70 -25.58
C THR A 13 0.33 -13.09 -25.03
N LEU A 14 0.42 -12.41 -23.90
CA LEU A 14 -0.70 -11.70 -23.30
C LEU A 14 -0.71 -10.23 -23.73
N GLY A 15 -1.89 -9.74 -24.13
CA GLY A 15 -2.02 -8.35 -24.56
C GLY A 15 -1.96 -7.35 -23.40
N PRO A 16 -1.79 -6.04 -23.69
CA PRO A 16 -1.72 -4.98 -22.68
C PRO A 16 -2.98 -4.86 -21.80
N ARG A 17 -4.13 -5.35 -22.30
CA ARG A 17 -5.38 -5.38 -21.50
C ARG A 17 -5.26 -6.36 -20.34
N ALA A 18 -4.77 -7.57 -20.58
CA ALA A 18 -4.56 -8.58 -19.53
C ALA A 18 -3.61 -8.06 -18.44
N LEU A 19 -2.50 -7.43 -18.83
CA LEU A 19 -1.56 -6.81 -17.90
C LEU A 19 -2.22 -5.71 -17.06
N ARG A 20 -3.02 -4.83 -17.67
CA ARG A 20 -3.72 -3.78 -16.94
C ARG A 20 -4.73 -4.34 -15.94
N TRP A 21 -5.47 -5.37 -16.29
CA TRP A 21 -6.40 -6.02 -15.37
C TRP A 21 -5.67 -6.73 -14.24
N ALA A 22 -4.62 -7.49 -14.53
CA ALA A 22 -3.82 -8.20 -13.52
C ALA A 22 -3.23 -7.23 -12.48
N THR A 23 -2.62 -6.13 -12.93
CA THR A 23 -2.04 -5.13 -12.04
C THR A 23 -3.10 -4.33 -11.28
N THR A 24 -4.31 -4.14 -11.84
CA THR A 24 -5.44 -3.54 -11.11
C THR A 24 -5.95 -4.48 -10.04
N ALA A 25 -6.13 -5.76 -10.37
CA ALA A 25 -6.54 -6.77 -9.39
C ALA A 25 -5.55 -6.83 -8.22
N ALA A 26 -4.23 -6.87 -8.51
CA ALA A 26 -3.20 -6.88 -7.47
C ALA A 26 -3.29 -5.63 -6.56
N LEU A 27 -3.46 -4.43 -7.12
CA LEU A 27 -3.60 -3.19 -6.35
C LEU A 27 -4.89 -3.19 -5.51
N VAL A 28 -6.03 -3.55 -6.10
CA VAL A 28 -7.32 -3.57 -5.39
C VAL A 28 -7.29 -4.58 -4.25
N VAL A 29 -6.79 -5.79 -4.49
CA VAL A 29 -6.71 -6.81 -3.43
C VAL A 29 -5.70 -6.43 -2.36
N SER A 30 -4.60 -5.72 -2.69
CA SER A 30 -3.68 -5.15 -1.69
C SER A 30 -4.39 -4.13 -0.77
N ILE A 31 -5.28 -3.28 -1.32
CA ILE A 31 -6.11 -2.36 -0.52
C ILE A 31 -7.08 -3.16 0.37
N LEU A 32 -7.70 -4.21 -0.16
CA LEU A 32 -8.63 -5.06 0.59
C LEU A 32 -7.94 -5.80 1.75
N VAL A 33 -6.69 -6.26 1.58
CA VAL A 33 -5.91 -6.86 2.66
C VAL A 33 -5.65 -5.85 3.79
N VAL A 34 -5.31 -4.60 3.46
CA VAL A 34 -5.13 -3.53 4.46
C VAL A 34 -6.43 -3.25 5.20
N LEU A 35 -7.56 -3.15 4.48
CA LEU A 35 -8.87 -2.97 5.09
C LEU A 35 -9.25 -4.18 5.96
N GLY A 36 -9.02 -5.40 5.48
CA GLY A 36 -9.28 -6.64 6.22
C GLY A 36 -8.50 -6.70 7.54
N GLY A 37 -7.20 -6.38 7.52
CA GLY A 37 -6.39 -6.24 8.73
C GLY A 37 -6.93 -5.16 9.68
N GLY A 38 -7.45 -4.06 9.14
CA GLY A 38 -8.15 -3.04 9.91
C GLY A 38 -9.41 -3.57 10.59
N VAL A 39 -10.24 -4.33 9.85
CA VAL A 39 -11.46 -4.96 10.39
C VAL A 39 -11.10 -5.96 11.51
N VAL A 40 -10.13 -6.84 11.28
CA VAL A 40 -9.61 -7.76 12.33
C VAL A 40 -9.25 -6.99 13.60
N ARG A 41 -8.56 -5.86 13.44
CA ARG A 41 -8.13 -5.04 14.58
C ARG A 41 -9.28 -4.41 15.34
N VAL A 42 -10.21 -3.73 14.64
CA VAL A 42 -11.30 -2.99 15.29
C VAL A 42 -12.39 -3.90 15.87
N THR A 43 -12.48 -5.15 15.40
CA THR A 43 -13.40 -6.16 15.93
C THR A 43 -12.79 -6.99 17.05
N GLY A 44 -11.54 -6.73 17.43
CA GLY A 44 -10.86 -7.52 18.45
C GLY A 44 -10.61 -8.98 18.03
N SER A 45 -10.38 -9.22 16.73
CA SER A 45 -10.27 -10.58 16.18
C SER A 45 -8.83 -10.98 15.86
N GLY A 46 -7.82 -10.24 16.34
CA GLY A 46 -6.42 -10.46 15.99
C GLY A 46 -5.80 -11.74 16.53
N LEU A 47 -6.45 -12.38 17.51
CA LEU A 47 -6.15 -13.71 18.01
C LEU A 47 -7.37 -14.63 17.90
N GLY A 48 -8.26 -14.38 16.95
CA GLY A 48 -9.39 -15.23 16.62
C GLY A 48 -8.96 -16.60 16.10
N CYS A 49 -7.78 -16.68 15.47
CA CYS A 49 -7.03 -17.90 15.19
C CYS A 49 -5.76 -17.90 16.05
N PRO A 50 -5.72 -18.61 17.19
CA PRO A 50 -4.62 -18.51 18.17
C PRO A 50 -3.30 -19.12 17.69
N THR A 51 -3.29 -19.83 16.57
CA THR A 51 -2.08 -20.44 16.00
C THR A 51 -1.81 -19.94 14.56
N TRP A 52 -0.56 -20.09 14.12
CA TRP A 52 -0.15 -19.81 12.76
C TRP A 52 0.93 -20.83 12.33
N PRO A 53 0.87 -21.40 11.12
CA PRO A 53 -0.02 -21.10 9.97
C PRO A 53 -1.44 -21.68 10.07
N THR A 54 -1.70 -22.62 10.95
CA THR A 54 -3.03 -23.15 11.26
C THR A 54 -3.91 -22.14 11.99
N CYS A 55 -5.21 -22.39 12.11
CA CYS A 55 -6.11 -21.55 12.88
C CYS A 55 -6.21 -22.01 14.34
N GLU A 56 -6.39 -23.33 14.55
CA GLU A 56 -6.45 -23.94 15.89
C GLU A 56 -5.83 -25.35 15.82
N GLY A 57 -4.81 -25.60 16.63
CA GLY A 57 -4.11 -26.89 16.63
C GLY A 57 -3.63 -27.30 15.24
N SER A 58 -4.12 -28.40 14.70
CA SER A 58 -3.84 -28.88 13.34
C SER A 58 -4.82 -28.38 12.28
N SER A 59 -5.93 -27.69 12.69
CA SER A 59 -6.95 -27.21 11.78
C SER A 59 -6.50 -25.92 11.07
N VAL A 60 -6.60 -25.90 9.76
CA VAL A 60 -6.37 -24.69 8.94
C VAL A 60 -7.59 -23.75 9.00
N THR A 61 -8.79 -24.31 9.13
CA THR A 61 -10.05 -23.56 9.23
C THR A 61 -10.42 -23.33 10.69
N PRO A 62 -11.18 -22.23 10.99
CA PRO A 62 -11.66 -22.01 12.34
C PRO A 62 -12.63 -23.11 12.77
N ILE A 63 -12.56 -23.51 14.02
CA ILE A 63 -13.52 -24.40 14.66
C ILE A 63 -14.69 -23.59 15.25
N PRO A 64 -15.87 -24.18 15.48
CA PRO A 64 -17.06 -23.44 15.95
C PRO A 64 -16.83 -22.67 17.26
N GLU A 65 -15.98 -23.17 18.14
CA GLU A 65 -15.64 -22.59 19.44
C GLU A 65 -14.97 -21.20 19.35
N LEU A 66 -14.29 -20.92 18.21
CA LEU A 66 -13.66 -19.61 17.95
C LEU A 66 -14.68 -18.53 17.55
N GLY A 67 -15.91 -18.89 17.24
CA GLY A 67 -17.00 -18.01 16.94
C GLY A 67 -16.72 -17.02 15.81
N ILE A 68 -17.29 -15.82 15.92
CA ILE A 68 -17.18 -14.78 14.88
C ILE A 68 -15.75 -14.25 14.73
N HIS A 69 -14.95 -14.21 15.80
CA HIS A 69 -13.57 -13.72 15.76
C HIS A 69 -12.67 -14.63 14.92
N GLY A 70 -12.83 -15.97 15.05
CA GLY A 70 -12.14 -16.93 14.19
C GLY A 70 -12.51 -16.76 12.71
N LEU A 71 -13.80 -16.53 12.41
CA LEU A 71 -14.25 -16.31 11.04
C LEU A 71 -13.69 -15.02 10.43
N ILE A 72 -13.64 -13.92 11.19
CA ILE A 72 -13.11 -12.63 10.72
C ILE A 72 -11.60 -12.75 10.44
N GLU A 73 -10.83 -13.32 11.35
CA GLU A 73 -9.39 -13.48 11.14
C GLU A 73 -9.12 -14.46 9.98
N PHE A 74 -9.79 -15.59 9.92
CA PHE A 74 -9.65 -16.54 8.82
C PHE A 74 -10.04 -15.91 7.48
N GLY A 75 -11.11 -15.12 7.43
CA GLY A 75 -11.52 -14.36 6.24
C GLY A 75 -10.42 -13.43 5.74
N ASN A 76 -9.71 -12.75 6.65
CA ASN A 76 -8.56 -11.91 6.29
C ASN A 76 -7.39 -12.75 5.72
N ARG A 77 -7.14 -13.95 6.26
CA ARG A 77 -6.15 -14.90 5.69
C ARG A 77 -6.56 -15.34 4.27
N LEU A 78 -7.85 -15.56 4.00
CA LEU A 78 -8.35 -15.90 2.65
C LEU A 78 -8.16 -14.73 1.67
N VAL A 79 -8.32 -13.48 2.08
CA VAL A 79 -8.02 -12.31 1.23
C VAL A 79 -6.52 -12.29 0.88
N THR A 80 -5.64 -12.71 1.79
CA THR A 80 -4.20 -12.86 1.50
C THR A 80 -3.95 -13.95 0.46
N VAL A 81 -4.67 -15.08 0.50
CA VAL A 81 -4.60 -16.10 -0.55
C VAL A 81 -5.04 -15.53 -1.91
N LEU A 82 -6.14 -14.78 -1.94
CA LEU A 82 -6.60 -14.09 -3.15
C LEU A 82 -5.53 -13.11 -3.68
N LEU A 83 -4.80 -12.43 -2.77
CA LEU A 83 -3.70 -11.54 -3.15
C LEU A 83 -2.55 -12.33 -3.82
N ILE A 84 -2.21 -13.51 -3.31
CA ILE A 84 -1.17 -14.37 -3.93
C ILE A 84 -1.56 -14.71 -5.38
N PHE A 85 -2.81 -15.06 -5.64
CA PHE A 85 -3.30 -15.32 -7.00
C PHE A 85 -3.27 -14.05 -7.88
N ALA A 86 -3.69 -12.90 -7.37
CA ALA A 86 -3.66 -11.64 -8.11
C ALA A 86 -2.23 -11.21 -8.47
N VAL A 87 -1.30 -11.34 -7.53
CA VAL A 87 0.14 -11.05 -7.76
C VAL A 87 0.75 -12.09 -8.71
N GLY A 88 0.42 -13.38 -8.55
CA GLY A 88 0.85 -14.42 -9.49
C GLY A 88 0.38 -14.13 -10.92
N TRP A 89 -0.86 -13.71 -11.08
CA TRP A 89 -1.39 -13.27 -12.38
C TRP A 89 -0.63 -12.05 -12.93
N ALA A 90 -0.32 -11.06 -12.08
CA ALA A 90 0.47 -9.89 -12.50
C ALA A 90 1.89 -10.27 -12.96
N ILE A 91 2.54 -11.24 -12.29
CA ILE A 91 3.85 -11.78 -12.69
C ILE A 91 3.75 -12.47 -14.05
N ILE A 92 2.78 -13.36 -14.23
CA ILE A 92 2.54 -14.07 -15.49
C ILE A 92 2.28 -13.07 -16.62
N ALA A 93 1.36 -12.12 -16.39
CA ALA A 93 1.00 -11.11 -17.37
C ALA A 93 2.19 -10.21 -17.74
N ALA A 94 3.06 -9.85 -16.79
CA ALA A 94 4.27 -9.07 -17.06
C ALA A 94 5.32 -9.88 -17.84
N ARG A 95 5.42 -11.18 -17.61
CA ARG A 95 6.36 -12.08 -18.26
C ARG A 95 5.97 -12.44 -19.70
N LEU A 96 4.67 -12.50 -19.98
CA LEU A 96 4.12 -12.93 -21.28
C LEU A 96 3.77 -11.76 -22.21
N GLN A 97 4.28 -10.54 -21.96
CA GLN A 97 4.18 -9.43 -22.91
C GLN A 97 5.07 -9.67 -24.13
N ALA A 98 4.61 -9.27 -25.32
CA ALA A 98 5.39 -9.33 -26.56
C ALA A 98 6.71 -8.53 -26.43
N HIS A 99 6.64 -7.34 -25.82
CA HIS A 99 7.81 -6.53 -25.44
C HIS A 99 7.93 -6.51 -23.92
N ARG A 100 8.85 -7.33 -23.42
CA ARG A 100 9.03 -7.51 -21.97
C ARG A 100 9.68 -6.29 -21.33
N ASP A 101 8.95 -5.68 -20.38
CA ASP A 101 9.48 -4.65 -19.50
C ASP A 101 10.13 -5.31 -18.26
N LEU A 102 11.48 -5.19 -18.15
CA LEU A 102 12.24 -5.77 -17.05
C LEU A 102 11.90 -5.10 -15.70
N MET A 103 11.69 -3.78 -15.71
CA MET A 103 11.32 -3.04 -14.49
C MET A 103 9.96 -3.49 -13.97
N LEU A 104 8.97 -3.59 -14.84
CA LEU A 104 7.64 -4.10 -14.49
C LEU A 104 7.71 -5.53 -13.94
N THR A 105 8.53 -6.39 -14.56
CA THR A 105 8.74 -7.76 -14.09
C THR A 105 9.37 -7.79 -12.69
N ARG A 106 10.38 -6.94 -12.44
CA ARG A 106 11.02 -6.81 -11.12
C ARG A 106 10.03 -6.32 -10.07
N LEU A 107 9.22 -5.30 -10.38
CA LEU A 107 8.18 -4.80 -9.48
C LEU A 107 7.13 -5.89 -9.15
N ALA A 108 6.69 -6.68 -10.13
CA ALA A 108 5.77 -7.78 -9.90
C ALA A 108 6.36 -8.86 -8.97
N TRP A 109 7.64 -9.20 -9.11
CA TRP A 109 8.32 -10.11 -8.19
C TRP A 109 8.54 -9.50 -6.81
N SER A 110 8.82 -8.19 -6.72
CA SER A 110 8.93 -7.50 -5.43
C SER A 110 7.60 -7.54 -4.66
N MET A 111 6.44 -7.40 -5.35
CA MET A 111 5.14 -7.61 -4.71
C MET A 111 5.03 -9.02 -4.12
N PHE A 112 5.42 -10.06 -4.86
CA PHE A 112 5.38 -11.44 -4.38
C PHE A 112 6.19 -11.62 -3.08
N TRP A 113 7.43 -11.15 -3.06
CA TRP A 113 8.27 -11.25 -1.88
C TRP A 113 7.74 -10.43 -0.70
N LEU A 114 7.16 -9.24 -0.97
CA LEU A 114 6.50 -8.46 0.07
C LEU A 114 5.24 -9.15 0.62
N VAL A 115 4.48 -9.90 -0.19
CA VAL A 115 3.38 -10.73 0.30
C VAL A 115 3.91 -11.83 1.23
N VAL A 116 4.99 -12.52 0.85
CA VAL A 116 5.62 -13.56 1.69
C VAL A 116 6.09 -12.97 3.02
N VAL A 117 6.83 -11.86 2.98
CA VAL A 117 7.33 -11.19 4.19
C VAL A 117 6.17 -10.72 5.08
N ASN A 118 5.09 -10.18 4.47
CA ASN A 118 3.90 -9.78 5.22
C ASN A 118 3.18 -10.98 5.86
N ALA A 119 3.07 -12.12 5.18
CA ALA A 119 2.46 -13.31 5.74
C ALA A 119 3.25 -13.81 6.97
N VAL A 120 4.58 -13.85 6.87
CA VAL A 120 5.46 -14.22 8.00
C VAL A 120 5.34 -13.21 9.13
N ALA A 121 5.38 -11.90 8.83
CA ALA A 121 5.21 -10.86 9.85
C ALA A 121 3.84 -10.96 10.55
N GLY A 122 2.77 -11.23 9.79
CA GLY A 122 1.44 -11.49 10.34
C GLY A 122 1.41 -12.71 11.26
N GLY A 123 2.09 -13.81 10.90
CA GLY A 123 2.26 -14.98 11.78
C GLY A 123 3.01 -14.64 13.07
N ILE A 124 4.07 -13.86 12.97
CA ILE A 124 4.82 -13.39 14.14
C ILE A 124 3.92 -12.56 15.06
N THR A 125 3.00 -11.71 14.54
CA THR A 125 2.08 -10.94 15.40
C THR A 125 1.23 -11.85 16.28
N VAL A 126 0.79 -13.01 15.76
CA VAL A 126 0.04 -14.01 16.53
C VAL A 126 0.93 -14.62 17.62
N TRP A 127 2.14 -15.07 17.27
CA TRP A 127 3.06 -15.72 18.21
C TRP A 127 3.51 -14.82 19.36
N VAL A 128 3.60 -13.50 19.13
CA VAL A 128 4.00 -12.52 20.18
C VAL A 128 2.80 -11.86 20.87
N GLY A 129 1.59 -12.41 20.75
CA GLY A 129 0.39 -11.91 21.40
C GLY A 129 0.05 -10.46 21.03
N LEU A 130 0.11 -10.13 19.73
CA LEU A 130 -0.16 -8.81 19.17
C LEU A 130 0.72 -7.69 19.75
N ASN A 131 2.02 -7.98 20.00
CA ASN A 131 2.94 -6.92 20.40
C ASN A 131 2.79 -5.71 19.45
N PRO A 132 2.51 -4.49 19.99
CA PRO A 132 2.11 -3.35 19.15
C PRO A 132 3.20 -2.88 18.18
N TRP A 133 4.48 -3.08 18.49
CA TRP A 133 5.58 -2.74 17.60
C TRP A 133 5.70 -3.71 16.42
N VAL A 134 5.43 -5.00 16.66
CA VAL A 134 5.41 -6.02 15.60
C VAL A 134 4.20 -5.80 14.70
N VAL A 135 3.03 -5.45 15.27
CA VAL A 135 1.83 -5.07 14.51
C VAL A 135 2.08 -3.81 13.67
N ALA A 136 2.75 -2.80 14.24
CA ALA A 136 3.12 -1.59 13.51
C ALA A 136 4.08 -1.89 12.35
N LEU A 137 5.10 -2.73 12.57
CA LEU A 137 6.02 -3.18 11.52
C LEU A 137 5.27 -3.94 10.40
N HIS A 138 4.38 -4.87 10.76
CA HIS A 138 3.56 -5.59 9.80
C HIS A 138 2.71 -4.63 8.93
N PHE A 139 2.13 -3.60 9.53
CA PHE A 139 1.40 -2.58 8.77
C PHE A 139 2.30 -1.75 7.85
N VAL A 140 3.49 -1.35 8.29
CA VAL A 140 4.46 -0.63 7.45
C VAL A 140 4.91 -1.48 6.26
N LEU A 141 5.12 -2.78 6.47
CA LEU A 141 5.40 -3.73 5.38
C LEU A 141 4.22 -3.82 4.39
N ALA A 142 2.98 -3.81 4.89
CA ALA A 142 1.79 -3.77 4.03
C ALA A 142 1.72 -2.45 3.22
N MET A 143 2.14 -1.31 3.78
CA MET A 143 2.27 -0.06 3.04
C MET A 143 3.36 -0.13 1.96
N GLY A 144 4.47 -0.83 2.22
CA GLY A 144 5.50 -1.14 1.22
C GLY A 144 4.97 -1.99 0.08
N LEU A 145 4.16 -3.00 0.38
CA LEU A 145 3.46 -3.81 -0.63
C LEU A 145 2.50 -2.95 -1.47
N LEU A 146 1.71 -2.10 -0.82
CA LEU A 146 0.77 -1.20 -1.49
C LEU A 146 1.48 -0.17 -2.38
N ALA A 147 2.65 0.34 -1.94
CA ALA A 147 3.51 1.18 -2.76
C ALA A 147 3.97 0.44 -4.02
N THR A 148 4.51 -0.77 -3.87
CA THR A 148 5.00 -1.58 -4.99
C THR A 148 3.86 -1.96 -5.95
N ALA A 149 2.67 -2.27 -5.43
CA ALA A 149 1.47 -2.51 -6.24
C ALA A 149 1.05 -1.27 -7.03
N THR A 150 1.12 -0.07 -6.41
CA THR A 150 0.84 1.21 -7.08
C THR A 150 1.85 1.50 -8.19
N LEU A 151 3.14 1.29 -7.94
CA LEU A 151 4.20 1.43 -8.93
C LEU A 151 3.99 0.47 -10.12
N THR A 152 3.68 -0.79 -9.84
CA THR A 152 3.42 -1.82 -10.87
C THR A 152 2.19 -1.46 -11.70
N TRP A 153 1.12 -1.02 -11.04
CA TRP A 153 -0.10 -0.58 -11.68
C TRP A 153 0.11 0.66 -12.57
N HIS A 154 0.87 1.64 -12.09
CA HIS A 154 1.22 2.85 -12.84
C HIS A 154 2.09 2.50 -14.05
N ARG A 155 3.15 1.70 -13.86
CA ARG A 155 4.07 1.26 -14.93
C ARG A 155 3.34 0.49 -16.03
N ALA A 156 2.41 -0.39 -15.69
CA ALA A 156 1.62 -1.16 -16.67
C ALA A 156 0.74 -0.28 -17.58
N ARG A 157 0.53 0.99 -17.23
CA ARG A 157 -0.24 1.99 -17.99
C ARG A 157 0.63 3.03 -18.67
N TRP A 158 1.93 3.02 -18.39
CA TRP A 158 2.87 3.95 -18.96
C TRP A 158 2.95 3.78 -20.49
N ARG A 159 2.83 4.88 -21.23
CA ARG A 159 2.87 4.89 -22.70
C ARG A 159 4.14 5.53 -23.30
N GLY A 160 5.18 5.73 -22.51
CA GLY A 160 6.53 6.02 -22.99
C GLY A 160 6.84 7.44 -23.48
N THR A 161 5.88 8.36 -23.55
CA THR A 161 6.05 9.62 -24.29
C THR A 161 5.92 10.91 -23.48
N ARG A 162 5.76 10.84 -22.17
CA ARG A 162 5.72 12.04 -21.34
C ARG A 162 7.10 12.37 -20.80
N GLY A 163 7.81 13.27 -21.47
CA GLY A 163 8.83 14.04 -20.78
C GLY A 163 8.16 14.90 -19.69
N SER A 164 8.76 14.99 -18.52
CA SER A 164 8.25 15.90 -17.51
C SER A 164 8.44 17.34 -17.99
N THR A 165 7.33 18.03 -18.19
CA THR A 165 7.32 19.48 -18.40
C THR A 165 7.17 20.24 -17.07
N ALA A 166 7.06 19.52 -15.95
CA ALA A 166 6.90 20.15 -14.65
C ALA A 166 8.21 20.86 -14.25
N PRO A 167 8.15 22.16 -13.89
CA PRO A 167 9.29 22.86 -13.31
C PRO A 167 9.82 22.17 -12.06
N GLU A 168 11.02 22.55 -11.60
CA GLU A 168 11.65 21.91 -10.44
C GLU A 168 10.83 22.06 -9.15
N LEU A 169 10.21 23.21 -8.92
CA LEU A 169 9.43 23.48 -7.71
C LEU A 169 8.29 22.46 -7.47
N PRO A 170 7.39 22.14 -8.43
CA PRO A 170 6.39 21.08 -8.25
C PRO A 170 7.00 19.72 -7.91
N ARG A 171 8.16 19.36 -8.47
CA ARG A 171 8.85 18.11 -8.19
C ARG A 171 9.31 18.04 -6.74
N VAL A 172 9.98 19.10 -6.25
CA VAL A 172 10.43 19.19 -4.85
C VAL A 172 9.23 19.10 -3.90
N VAL A 173 8.15 19.86 -4.17
CA VAL A 173 6.95 19.83 -3.33
C VAL A 173 6.30 18.43 -3.33
N ALA A 174 6.24 17.74 -4.48
CA ALA A 174 5.69 16.38 -4.56
C ALA A 174 6.53 15.35 -3.77
N ARG A 175 7.86 15.47 -3.79
CA ARG A 175 8.76 14.63 -2.97
C ARG A 175 8.56 14.87 -1.48
N ILE A 176 8.49 16.13 -1.05
CA ILE A 176 8.21 16.51 0.34
C ILE A 176 6.82 15.99 0.75
N LEU A 177 5.82 16.16 -0.10
CA LEU A 177 4.46 15.65 0.13
C LEU A 177 4.46 14.14 0.37
N LEU A 178 5.16 13.37 -0.46
CA LEU A 178 5.27 11.92 -0.27
C LEU A 178 5.99 11.57 1.05
N ALA A 179 7.09 12.26 1.38
CA ALA A 179 7.83 12.03 2.62
C ALA A 179 6.99 12.34 3.88
N VAL A 180 6.26 13.47 3.87
CA VAL A 180 5.36 13.84 4.99
C VAL A 180 4.18 12.87 5.07
N THR A 181 3.63 12.43 3.93
CA THR A 181 2.58 11.40 3.91
C THR A 181 3.09 10.06 4.48
N ALA A 182 4.33 9.66 4.17
CA ALA A 182 4.94 8.47 4.75
C ALA A 182 5.08 8.60 6.29
N ALA A 183 5.55 9.75 6.77
CA ALA A 183 5.61 10.02 8.21
C ALA A 183 4.22 10.00 8.86
N LEU A 184 3.21 10.61 8.20
CA LEU A 184 1.82 10.60 8.63
C LEU A 184 1.29 9.16 8.79
N VAL A 185 1.55 8.27 7.83
CA VAL A 185 1.16 6.87 7.86
C VAL A 185 1.86 6.12 9.00
N VAL A 186 3.18 6.30 9.16
CA VAL A 186 3.95 5.67 10.24
C VAL A 186 3.46 6.12 11.61
N VAL A 187 3.28 7.44 11.82
CA VAL A 187 2.74 7.95 13.09
C VAL A 187 1.31 7.45 13.33
N GLY A 188 0.49 7.31 12.27
CA GLY A 188 -0.84 6.70 12.35
C GLY A 188 -0.81 5.25 12.88
N THR A 189 0.23 4.47 12.58
CA THR A 189 0.39 3.13 13.17
C THR A 189 0.64 3.18 14.68
N ILE A 190 1.42 4.19 15.12
CA ILE A 190 1.70 4.39 16.54
C ILE A 190 0.42 4.84 17.28
N VAL A 191 -0.36 5.78 16.70
CA VAL A 191 -1.68 6.16 17.23
C VAL A 191 -2.56 4.93 17.40
N SER A 192 -2.61 4.08 16.38
CA SER A 192 -3.38 2.84 16.41
C SER A 192 -2.86 1.88 17.50
N GLY A 193 -1.54 1.73 17.65
CA GLY A 193 -0.90 0.87 18.65
C GLY A 193 -1.04 1.36 20.10
N ALA A 194 -1.21 2.67 20.32
CA ALA A 194 -1.42 3.26 21.62
C ALA A 194 -2.93 3.41 21.97
N GLY A 195 -3.82 3.32 20.97
CA GLY A 195 -5.25 3.61 21.10
C GLY A 195 -6.09 2.46 21.66
N PRO A 196 -7.42 2.67 21.76
CA PRO A 196 -8.34 1.71 22.40
C PRO A 196 -8.56 0.43 21.57
N HIS A 197 -8.42 0.47 20.26
CA HIS A 197 -8.56 -0.71 19.39
C HIS A 197 -7.22 -1.44 19.27
N SER A 198 -6.85 -2.21 20.30
CA SER A 198 -5.57 -2.91 20.37
C SER A 198 -5.48 -4.19 19.52
N GLY A 199 -6.61 -4.68 19.01
CA GLY A 199 -6.66 -5.82 18.09
C GLY A 199 -7.23 -7.11 18.65
N ASP A 200 -7.44 -7.19 19.96
CA ASP A 200 -8.11 -8.32 20.63
C ASP A 200 -8.99 -7.83 21.78
N SER A 201 -10.01 -8.63 22.16
CA SER A 201 -10.87 -8.38 23.29
C SER A 201 -10.19 -8.65 24.64
N ARG A 202 -9.09 -9.43 24.61
CA ARG A 202 -8.23 -9.65 25.79
C ARG A 202 -7.34 -8.45 26.02
N ASP A 203 -6.76 -8.35 27.22
CA ASP A 203 -5.82 -7.27 27.53
C ASP A 203 -4.48 -7.53 26.81
N VAL A 204 -4.35 -6.94 25.63
CA VAL A 204 -3.12 -7.02 24.81
C VAL A 204 -2.26 -5.77 25.01
N PRO A 205 -0.92 -5.88 24.88
CA PRO A 205 -0.01 -4.76 25.08
C PRO A 205 -0.34 -3.56 24.20
N ARG A 206 -0.18 -2.33 24.75
CA ARG A 206 -0.31 -1.07 24.03
C ARG A 206 0.98 -0.27 24.09
N ILE A 207 1.23 0.58 23.08
CA ILE A 207 2.35 1.51 23.11
C ILE A 207 2.12 2.52 24.24
N GLY A 208 3.08 2.63 25.16
CA GLY A 208 2.96 3.48 26.34
C GLY A 208 2.31 2.81 27.57
N GLY A 209 1.89 1.54 27.46
CA GLY A 209 1.22 0.81 28.52
C GLY A 209 -0.31 1.03 28.56
N SER A 210 -1.01 0.22 29.36
CA SER A 210 -2.49 0.19 29.42
C SER A 210 -3.11 1.46 30.03
N GLN A 211 -2.34 2.27 30.75
CA GLN A 211 -2.80 3.45 31.52
C GLN A 211 -2.29 4.79 30.98
N SER A 212 -1.47 4.84 29.90
CA SER A 212 -0.89 6.11 29.47
C SER A 212 -1.78 6.84 28.45
N THR A 213 -2.77 7.57 28.97
CA THR A 213 -3.55 8.56 28.19
C THR A 213 -2.65 9.64 27.58
N ASP A 214 -1.56 9.99 28.23
CA ASP A 214 -0.64 11.06 27.81
C ASP A 214 0.10 10.71 26.51
N VAL A 215 0.68 9.51 26.42
CA VAL A 215 1.39 9.07 25.19
C VAL A 215 0.44 9.05 24.01
N TRP A 216 -0.76 8.52 24.17
CA TRP A 216 -1.76 8.48 23.12
C TRP A 216 -2.17 9.89 22.66
N SER A 217 -2.43 10.80 23.59
CA SER A 217 -2.81 12.19 23.30
C SER A 217 -1.72 12.93 22.51
N TRP A 218 -0.45 12.77 22.90
CA TRP A 218 0.67 13.38 22.18
C TRP A 218 0.83 12.81 20.76
N VAL A 219 0.73 11.51 20.59
CA VAL A 219 0.88 10.88 19.27
C VAL A 219 -0.27 11.27 18.34
N VAL A 220 -1.50 11.39 18.88
CA VAL A 220 -2.67 11.90 18.13
C VAL A 220 -2.44 13.34 17.69
N LEU A 221 -1.90 14.21 18.56
CA LEU A 221 -1.60 15.61 18.22
C LEU A 221 -0.56 15.70 17.10
N VAL A 222 0.52 14.92 17.18
CA VAL A 222 1.56 14.86 16.12
C VAL A 222 0.96 14.34 14.81
N HIS A 223 0.12 13.30 14.87
CA HIS A 223 -0.57 12.77 13.69
C HIS A 223 -1.48 13.82 13.03
N ALA A 224 -2.26 14.54 13.82
CA ALA A 224 -3.13 15.62 13.34
C ALA A 224 -2.31 16.76 12.71
N GLY A 225 -1.19 17.15 13.33
CA GLY A 225 -0.26 18.14 12.78
C GLY A 225 0.32 17.73 11.43
N LEU A 226 0.73 16.47 11.29
CA LEU A 226 1.21 15.90 10.01
C LEU A 226 0.08 15.86 8.96
N ALA A 227 -1.17 15.56 9.36
CA ALA A 227 -2.30 15.58 8.45
C ALA A 227 -2.57 17.00 7.91
N VAL A 228 -2.55 18.01 8.77
CA VAL A 228 -2.66 19.42 8.36
C VAL A 228 -1.50 19.81 7.44
N ALA A 229 -0.26 19.47 7.77
CA ALA A 229 0.90 19.75 6.93
C ALA A 229 0.76 19.09 5.54
N THR A 230 0.28 17.84 5.48
CA THR A 230 0.04 17.12 4.22
C THR A 230 -1.03 17.82 3.38
N ILE A 231 -2.13 18.30 3.99
CA ILE A 231 -3.19 19.05 3.31
C ILE A 231 -2.63 20.36 2.74
N LEU A 232 -1.89 21.12 3.53
CA LEU A 232 -1.30 22.39 3.10
C LEU A 232 -0.31 22.18 1.94
N LEU A 233 0.53 21.14 1.99
CA LEU A 233 1.44 20.79 0.90
C LEU A 233 0.69 20.37 -0.36
N ALA A 234 -0.41 19.63 -0.24
CA ALA A 234 -1.24 19.23 -1.38
C ALA A 234 -1.92 20.43 -2.02
N ILE A 235 -2.43 21.39 -1.23
CA ILE A 235 -3.00 22.66 -1.71
C ILE A 235 -1.90 23.46 -2.41
N ALA A 236 -0.74 23.62 -1.79
CA ALA A 236 0.38 24.36 -2.39
C ALA A 236 0.80 23.75 -3.73
N LEU A 237 0.94 22.44 -3.79
CA LEU A 237 1.26 21.73 -5.03
C LEU A 237 0.19 21.97 -6.10
N TYR A 238 -1.08 21.85 -5.76
CA TYR A 238 -2.18 22.08 -6.70
C TYR A 238 -2.19 23.51 -7.25
N VAL A 239 -1.97 24.54 -6.39
CA VAL A 239 -1.90 25.95 -6.79
C VAL A 239 -0.70 26.21 -7.72
N VAL A 240 0.46 25.63 -7.40
CA VAL A 240 1.66 25.78 -8.23
C VAL A 240 1.44 25.11 -9.60
N LEU A 241 0.86 23.92 -9.64
CA LEU A 241 0.54 23.21 -10.87
C LEU A 241 -0.48 23.98 -11.73
N ARG A 242 -1.51 24.58 -11.11
CA ARG A 242 -2.47 25.43 -11.85
C ARG A 242 -1.83 26.65 -12.53
N ARG A 243 -0.77 27.18 -11.93
CA ARG A 243 -0.09 28.38 -12.42
C ARG A 243 1.04 28.11 -13.39
N ARG A 244 1.65 26.89 -13.33
CA ARG A 244 2.93 26.61 -14.00
C ARG A 244 2.92 25.36 -14.90
N SER A 245 1.82 24.63 -14.96
CA SER A 245 1.73 23.40 -15.75
C SER A 245 0.40 23.34 -16.51
N ASP A 246 0.49 23.00 -17.79
CA ASP A 246 -0.69 22.79 -18.64
C ASP A 246 -1.16 21.31 -18.61
N ASP A 247 -0.45 20.43 -17.89
CA ASP A 247 -0.83 19.01 -17.79
C ASP A 247 -2.09 18.83 -16.94
N ALA A 248 -3.22 18.64 -17.63
CA ALA A 248 -4.52 18.44 -17.00
C ALA A 248 -4.57 17.15 -16.17
N ILE A 249 -3.77 16.13 -16.50
CA ILE A 249 -3.77 14.83 -15.78
C ILE A 249 -3.12 15.01 -14.42
N VAL A 250 -1.95 15.67 -14.36
CA VAL A 250 -1.25 15.94 -13.09
C VAL A 250 -2.14 16.76 -12.16
N ARG A 251 -2.79 17.81 -12.69
CA ARG A 251 -3.72 18.64 -11.90
C ARG A 251 -4.91 17.83 -11.38
N ARG A 252 -5.51 16.96 -12.22
CA ARG A 252 -6.64 16.10 -11.82
C ARG A 252 -6.23 15.08 -10.76
N THR A 253 -5.07 14.44 -10.91
CA THR A 253 -4.56 13.50 -9.92
C THR A 253 -4.32 14.18 -8.58
N THR A 254 -3.69 15.36 -8.58
CA THR A 254 -3.44 16.15 -7.35
C THR A 254 -4.75 16.59 -6.69
N LEU A 255 -5.74 17.05 -7.48
CA LEU A 255 -7.06 17.42 -6.95
C LEU A 255 -7.79 16.20 -6.36
N THR A 256 -7.77 15.07 -7.04
CA THR A 256 -8.38 13.82 -6.52
C THR A 256 -7.72 13.40 -5.21
N PHE A 257 -6.39 13.47 -5.14
CA PHE A 257 -5.65 13.20 -3.90
C PHE A 257 -6.06 14.15 -2.78
N LEU A 258 -6.15 15.46 -3.06
CA LEU A 258 -6.57 16.47 -2.07
C LEU A 258 -8.00 16.21 -1.55
N VAL A 259 -8.94 15.85 -2.41
CA VAL A 259 -10.32 15.50 -2.01
C VAL A 259 -10.31 14.27 -1.09
N VAL A 260 -9.59 13.22 -1.44
CA VAL A 260 -9.48 12.01 -0.60
C VAL A 260 -8.83 12.36 0.74
N LEU A 261 -7.77 13.16 0.74
CA LEU A 261 -7.04 13.57 1.94
C LEU A 261 -7.92 14.40 2.89
N VAL A 262 -8.70 15.35 2.35
CA VAL A 262 -9.63 16.18 3.16
C VAL A 262 -10.76 15.32 3.73
N ALA A 263 -11.34 14.41 2.91
CA ALA A 263 -12.34 13.47 3.39
C ALA A 263 -11.80 12.58 4.52
N GLN A 264 -10.55 12.10 4.36
CA GLN A 264 -9.84 11.31 5.38
C GLN A 264 -9.61 12.09 6.67
N GLY A 265 -9.20 13.36 6.57
CA GLY A 265 -9.07 14.26 7.71
C GLY A 265 -10.41 14.51 8.41
N GLY A 266 -11.50 14.65 7.64
CA GLY A 266 -12.86 14.76 8.17
C GLY A 266 -13.29 13.51 8.95
N ILE A 267 -13.05 12.30 8.39
CA ILE A 267 -13.32 11.03 9.10
C ILE A 267 -12.52 10.97 10.40
N GLY A 268 -11.21 11.30 10.35
CA GLY A 268 -10.34 11.31 11.54
C GLY A 268 -10.80 12.30 12.61
N GLY A 269 -11.24 13.50 12.20
CA GLY A 269 -11.82 14.49 13.11
C GLY A 269 -13.12 14.00 13.77
N VAL A 270 -14.06 13.52 12.95
CA VAL A 270 -15.35 13.02 13.45
C VAL A 270 -15.16 11.84 14.40
N GLN A 271 -14.34 10.82 14.04
CA GLN A 271 -14.11 9.67 14.94
C GLN A 271 -13.52 10.08 16.28
N SER A 272 -12.65 11.10 16.32
CA SER A 272 -12.05 11.59 17.57
C SER A 272 -13.07 12.29 18.45
N LEU A 273 -14.09 12.95 17.88
CA LEU A 273 -15.13 13.67 18.60
C LEU A 273 -16.22 12.76 19.18
N ILE A 274 -16.50 11.61 18.54
CA ILE A 274 -17.62 10.72 18.90
C ILE A 274 -17.18 9.41 19.56
N GLY A 275 -15.95 9.36 20.12
CA GLY A 275 -15.48 8.23 20.91
C GLY A 275 -14.92 7.06 20.11
N ILE A 276 -14.36 7.33 18.92
CA ILE A 276 -13.59 6.40 18.10
C ILE A 276 -14.37 5.13 17.73
N PRO A 277 -15.54 5.22 17.06
CA PRO A 277 -16.33 4.05 16.67
C PRO A 277 -15.57 3.16 15.68
N ALA A 278 -15.64 1.83 15.86
CA ALA A 278 -14.92 0.84 15.05
C ALA A 278 -15.13 1.00 13.54
N VAL A 279 -16.36 1.33 13.10
CA VAL A 279 -16.68 1.54 11.68
C VAL A 279 -15.90 2.73 11.12
N LEU A 280 -15.81 3.86 11.84
CA LEU A 280 -15.05 5.03 11.38
C LEU A 280 -13.56 4.75 11.36
N VAL A 281 -13.04 3.96 12.31
CA VAL A 281 -11.63 3.53 12.32
C VAL A 281 -11.34 2.64 11.09
N ALA A 282 -12.22 1.70 10.75
CA ALA A 282 -12.07 0.87 9.55
C ALA A 282 -12.09 1.73 8.27
N LEU A 283 -13.01 2.70 8.16
CA LEU A 283 -13.06 3.65 7.05
C LEU A 283 -11.82 4.55 7.00
N HIS A 284 -11.30 4.95 8.17
CA HIS A 284 -10.07 5.73 8.27
C HIS A 284 -8.85 4.92 7.80
N LEU A 285 -8.77 3.63 8.10
CA LEU A 285 -7.71 2.75 7.60
C LEU A 285 -7.80 2.54 6.08
N LEU A 286 -9.01 2.39 5.53
CA LEU A 286 -9.22 2.38 4.07
C LEU A 286 -8.76 3.69 3.45
N GLY A 287 -9.17 4.82 4.02
CA GLY A 287 -8.77 6.14 3.56
C GLY A 287 -7.26 6.36 3.63
N ALA A 288 -6.57 5.85 4.68
CA ALA A 288 -5.11 5.91 4.78
C ALA A 288 -4.42 5.15 3.63
N ALA A 289 -4.93 3.97 3.25
CA ALA A 289 -4.45 3.23 2.09
C ALA A 289 -4.64 4.03 0.77
N LEU A 290 -5.80 4.68 0.60
CA LEU A 290 -6.08 5.51 -0.58
C LEU A 290 -5.23 6.77 -0.61
N VAL A 291 -4.99 7.42 0.53
CA VAL A 291 -4.07 8.57 0.66
C VAL A 291 -2.65 8.15 0.27
N TRP A 292 -2.18 6.99 0.74
CA TRP A 292 -0.85 6.49 0.40
C TRP A 292 -0.71 6.22 -1.11
N VAL A 293 -1.66 5.51 -1.71
CA VAL A 293 -1.73 5.29 -3.17
C VAL A 293 -1.78 6.61 -3.92
N GLY A 294 -2.58 7.57 -3.44
CA GLY A 294 -2.73 8.89 -4.04
C GLY A 294 -1.44 9.71 -4.04
N ALA A 295 -0.72 9.75 -2.91
CA ALA A 295 0.55 10.46 -2.77
C ALA A 295 1.61 9.91 -3.73
N ILE A 296 1.72 8.58 -3.83
CA ILE A 296 2.64 7.93 -4.78
C ILE A 296 2.26 8.29 -6.21
N ARG A 297 0.97 8.24 -6.58
CA ARG A 297 0.51 8.60 -7.92
C ARG A 297 0.80 10.06 -8.27
N VAL A 298 0.59 10.98 -7.32
CA VAL A 298 0.92 12.40 -7.52
C VAL A 298 2.40 12.56 -7.87
N LEU A 299 3.30 11.93 -7.11
CA LEU A 299 4.74 11.98 -7.42
C LEU A 299 5.04 11.42 -8.80
N LEU A 300 4.48 10.26 -9.15
CA LEU A 300 4.72 9.59 -10.44
C LEU A 300 4.19 10.40 -11.64
N ASP A 301 3.08 11.10 -11.47
CA ASP A 301 2.52 11.96 -12.52
C ASP A 301 3.30 13.28 -12.66
N VAL A 302 3.86 13.82 -11.55
CA VAL A 302 4.71 15.03 -11.53
C VAL A 302 6.12 14.74 -12.06
N GLU A 303 6.67 13.56 -11.75
CA GLU A 303 8.01 13.11 -12.15
C GLU A 303 7.95 11.80 -12.96
N PRO A 304 7.41 11.84 -14.15
CA PRO A 304 7.30 10.64 -14.98
C PRO A 304 8.65 10.04 -15.36
N GLU A 305 9.72 10.82 -15.32
CA GLU A 305 11.09 10.38 -15.64
C GLU A 305 11.66 9.39 -14.61
N LEU A 306 11.16 9.34 -13.38
CA LEU A 306 11.56 8.34 -12.39
C LEU A 306 11.39 6.90 -12.89
N PHE A 307 10.50 6.70 -13.87
CA PHE A 307 10.20 5.42 -14.50
C PHE A 307 10.39 5.41 -16.02
N ALA A 308 10.90 6.49 -16.62
CA ALA A 308 11.36 6.45 -18.00
C ALA A 308 12.46 5.38 -18.11
N LEU A 309 12.38 4.54 -19.11
CA LEU A 309 13.47 3.62 -19.44
C LEU A 309 14.72 4.48 -19.63
N GLN A 310 15.76 4.27 -18.83
CA GLN A 310 17.09 4.64 -19.27
C GLN A 310 17.28 3.93 -20.61
N PRO A 311 17.59 4.65 -21.72
CA PRO A 311 17.97 4.01 -22.95
C PRO A 311 19.06 3.00 -22.58
N LEU A 312 18.93 1.76 -23.02
CA LEU A 312 20.05 0.82 -22.94
C LEU A 312 21.24 1.56 -23.56
N PRO A 313 22.42 1.61 -22.92
CA PRO A 313 23.60 2.17 -23.55
C PRO A 313 23.69 1.51 -24.92
N GLU A 314 23.70 2.33 -25.99
CA GLU A 314 23.81 1.84 -27.36
C GLU A 314 24.92 0.81 -27.38
N SER A 315 24.55 -0.44 -27.63
CA SER A 315 25.53 -1.52 -27.67
C SER A 315 26.59 -1.08 -28.68
N SER A 316 27.84 -1.16 -28.28
CA SER A 316 29.03 -0.86 -29.07
C SER A 316 29.13 -1.64 -30.41
N ALA A 317 28.01 -2.11 -30.92
CA ALA A 317 27.87 -2.72 -32.25
C ALA A 317 28.00 -1.70 -33.38
N SER A 318 27.72 -0.41 -33.18
CA SER A 318 27.93 0.61 -34.22
C SER A 318 29.40 1.04 -34.36
N ALA A 319 30.26 0.75 -33.38
CA ALA A 319 31.71 1.06 -33.48
C ALA A 319 32.49 0.08 -34.37
N ARG A 320 31.93 -1.10 -34.68
CA ARG A 320 32.60 -2.11 -35.56
C ARG A 320 32.26 -1.99 -37.06
N GLN A 321 31.40 -1.09 -37.46
CA GLN A 321 31.09 -0.84 -38.88
C GLN A 321 31.81 0.39 -39.49
N ARG A 322 32.74 1.00 -38.78
CA ARG A 322 33.54 2.14 -39.25
C ARG A 322 35.05 1.91 -39.17
N LEU A 323 35.51 0.67 -39.34
CA LEU A 323 36.94 0.36 -39.61
C LEU A 323 37.06 -0.46 -40.87
#